data_b8b03f4e85dc0c0ad1a2ecca7999f43f
#
_entry.id   b8b03f4e85dc0c0ad1a2ecca7999f43f
#
_cell.length_a   1.000
_cell.length_b   1.000
_cell.length_c   1.000
_cell.angle_alpha   90.00
_cell.angle_beta   90.00
_cell.angle_gamma   90.00
#
_symmetry.space_group_name_H-M   'P 1'
#
loop_
_entity.id
_entity.type
_entity.pdbx_description
1 polymer ?
#
loop_
_entity_poly.entity_id
_entity_poly.type
_entity_poly.pdbx_seq_one_letter_code
_entity_poly.pdbx_strand_id
1 'polypeptide(L)' 'MRKAIDGLAAIVQQNFGLDVFSGSLFLFCGKRCDRIKALIWEEDGFVLMYKRLESGKYKWPRDSNE' A
#
# COMPACT_ATOMS: atom_id res chain seq x y z
N MET A 1 -3.60 14.16 0.82
CA MET A 1 -3.89 12.93 0.09
C MET A 1 -2.99 12.71 -1.11
N ARG A 2 -2.81 13.73 -1.92
CA ARG A 2 -1.96 13.62 -3.11
C ARG A 2 -0.53 13.19 -2.81
N LYS A 3 0.08 13.74 -1.77
CA LYS A 3 1.45 13.36 -1.39
C LYS A 3 1.56 11.90 -0.99
N ALA A 4 0.55 11.36 -0.34
CA ALA A 4 0.55 9.96 0.04
C ALA A 4 0.49 9.06 -1.20
N ILE A 5 -0.36 9.39 -2.16
CA ILE A 5 -0.48 8.64 -3.40
C ILE A 5 0.84 8.69 -4.18
N ASP A 6 1.39 9.87 -4.35
CA ASP A 6 2.64 10.04 -5.09
C ASP A 6 3.78 9.29 -4.44
N GLY A 7 3.86 9.34 -3.10
CA GLY A 7 4.90 8.63 -2.36
C GLY A 7 4.78 7.13 -2.50
N LEU A 8 3.58 6.59 -2.37
CA LEU A 8 3.37 5.15 -2.49
C LEU A 8 3.62 4.67 -3.92
N ALA A 9 3.17 5.43 -4.92
CA ALA A 9 3.44 5.09 -6.31
C ALA A 9 4.94 5.07 -6.60
N ALA A 10 5.68 6.03 -6.05
CA ALA A 10 7.12 6.08 -6.22
C ALA A 10 7.80 4.86 -5.60
N ILE A 11 7.33 4.42 -4.43
CA ILE A 11 7.87 3.21 -3.79
C ILE A 11 7.68 2.01 -4.70
N VAL A 12 6.49 1.84 -5.27
CA VAL A 12 6.20 0.71 -6.15
C VAL A 12 7.13 0.71 -7.36
N GLN A 13 7.26 1.86 -8.01
CA GLN A 13 8.04 1.95 -9.25
C GLN A 13 9.54 1.93 -8.99
N GLN A 14 10.02 2.68 -8.02
CA GLN A 14 11.46 2.88 -7.80
C GLN A 14 12.08 1.79 -6.97
N ASN A 15 11.40 1.33 -5.92
CA ASN A 15 11.98 0.36 -5.00
C ASN A 15 11.73 -1.07 -5.43
N PHE A 16 10.61 -1.34 -6.07
CA PHE A 16 10.23 -2.70 -6.47
C PHE A 16 10.23 -2.92 -7.97
N GLY A 17 10.35 -1.85 -8.76
CA GLY A 17 10.36 -1.97 -10.20
C GLY A 17 9.06 -2.47 -10.80
N LEU A 18 7.95 -2.29 -10.10
CA LEU A 18 6.65 -2.74 -10.56
C LEU A 18 5.92 -1.61 -11.27
N ASP A 19 5.03 -1.99 -12.17
CA ASP A 19 4.22 -1.02 -12.91
C ASP A 19 3.01 -0.63 -12.08
N VAL A 20 3.03 0.58 -11.53
CA VAL A 20 1.95 1.07 -10.70
C VAL A 20 0.64 1.28 -11.48
N PHE A 21 0.72 1.38 -12.80
CA PHE A 21 -0.44 1.56 -13.67
C PHE A 21 -1.03 0.27 -14.19
N SER A 22 -0.57 -0.87 -13.68
CA SER A 22 -1.01 -2.17 -14.18
C SER A 22 -2.44 -2.54 -13.77
N GLY A 23 -3.04 -1.79 -12.86
CA GLY A 23 -4.33 -2.16 -12.30
C GLY A 23 -4.25 -3.14 -11.14
N SER A 24 -3.04 -3.50 -10.74
CA SER A 24 -2.84 -4.36 -9.58
C SER A 24 -3.07 -3.58 -8.29
N LEU A 25 -3.52 -4.30 -7.27
CA LEU A 25 -3.72 -3.72 -5.95
C LEU A 25 -2.41 -3.85 -5.16
N PHE A 26 -1.93 -2.71 -4.64
CA PHE A 26 -0.72 -2.69 -3.83
C PHE A 26 -1.10 -2.39 -2.39
N LEU A 27 -0.69 -3.27 -1.48
CA LEU A 27 -1.02 -3.15 -0.07
C LEU A 27 0.21 -2.72 0.71
N PHE A 28 0.02 -1.79 1.62
CA PHE A 28 1.08 -1.26 2.47
C PHE A 28 0.66 -1.36 3.92
N CYS A 29 1.54 -1.89 4.75
CA CYS A 29 1.29 -2.01 6.18
C CYS A 29 2.40 -1.28 6.95
N GLY A 30 2.00 -0.48 7.91
CA GLY A 30 2.96 0.21 8.77
C GLY A 30 3.61 -0.73 9.77
N LYS A 31 4.62 -0.23 10.48
CA LYS A 31 5.37 -1.03 11.46
C LYS A 31 4.49 -1.63 12.55
N ARG A 32 3.46 -0.91 12.96
CA ARG A 32 2.55 -1.36 14.01
C ARG A 32 1.55 -2.38 13.53
N CYS A 33 1.40 -2.53 12.23
CA CYS A 33 0.42 -3.43 11.63
C CYS A 33 -1.02 -3.18 12.08
N ASP A 34 -1.32 -1.97 12.51
CA ASP A 34 -2.68 -1.55 12.85
C ASP A 34 -3.30 -0.67 11.76
N ARG A 35 -2.57 -0.41 10.69
CA ARG A 35 -3.01 0.41 9.57
C ARG A 35 -2.64 -0.25 8.28
N ILE A 36 -3.54 -0.16 7.32
CA ILE A 36 -3.27 -0.66 5.99
C ILE A 36 -3.74 0.37 4.96
N LYS A 37 -2.95 0.54 3.93
CA LYS A 37 -3.30 1.36 2.78
C LYS A 37 -3.29 0.50 1.55
N ALA A 38 -4.26 0.72 0.68
CA ALA A 38 -4.36 -0.02 -0.58
C ALA A 38 -4.38 0.98 -1.71
N LEU A 39 -3.46 0.84 -2.65
CA LEU A 39 -3.34 1.71 -3.81
C LEU A 39 -3.65 0.91 -5.06
N ILE A 40 -4.55 1.43 -5.88
CA ILE A 40 -4.85 0.83 -7.17
C ILE A 40 -5.02 1.92 -8.22
N TRP A 41 -4.50 1.67 -9.41
CA TRP A 41 -4.74 2.52 -10.57
C TRP A 41 -6.01 2.07 -11.28
N GLU A 42 -6.93 3.01 -11.44
CA GLU A 42 -8.10 2.82 -12.30
C GLU A 42 -7.93 3.70 -13.53
N GLU A 43 -8.76 3.51 -14.52
CA GLU A 43 -8.59 4.13 -15.84
C GLU A 43 -8.26 5.62 -15.81
N ASP A 44 -8.80 6.34 -14.85
CA ASP A 44 -8.69 7.80 -14.81
C ASP A 44 -7.97 8.34 -13.58
N GLY A 45 -7.45 7.46 -12.74
CA GLY A 45 -6.75 7.94 -11.56
C GLY A 45 -6.45 6.85 -10.55
N PHE A 46 -5.81 7.25 -9.46
CA PHE A 46 -5.52 6.37 -8.36
C PHE A 46 -6.63 6.39 -7.33
N VAL A 47 -6.90 5.21 -6.77
CA VAL A 47 -7.74 5.08 -5.59
C VAL A 47 -6.82 4.66 -4.44
N LEU A 48 -6.91 5.39 -3.34
CA LEU A 48 -6.18 5.06 -2.11
C LEU A 48 -7.20 4.80 -1.02
N MET A 49 -7.18 3.57 -0.50
CA MET A 49 -8.01 3.18 0.62
C MET A 49 -7.16 3.10 1.87
N TYR A 50 -7.73 3.50 2.99
CA TYR A 50 -7.03 3.51 4.26
C TYR A 50 -7.92 2.92 5.32
N LYS A 51 -7.37 2.02 6.11
CA LYS A 51 -8.08 1.43 7.24
C LYS A 51 -7.15 1.34 8.43
N ARG A 52 -7.63 1.83 9.57
CA ARG A 52 -6.94 1.70 10.84
C ARG A 52 -7.76 0.82 11.76
N LEU A 53 -7.11 -0.16 12.34
CA LEU A 53 -7.75 -0.98 13.36
C LEU A 53 -7.77 -0.22 14.68
N GLU A 54 -8.93 -0.16 15.32
CA GLU A 54 -9.05 0.51 16.61
C GLU A 54 -8.56 -0.37 17.75
N SER A 55 -8.53 -1.68 17.53
CA SER A 55 -7.93 -2.60 18.48
C SER A 55 -7.33 -3.77 17.71
N GLY A 56 -6.24 -4.32 18.25
CA GLY A 56 -5.56 -5.44 17.60
C GLY A 56 -4.66 -5.00 16.48
N LYS A 57 -4.19 -5.98 15.73
CA LYS A 57 -3.26 -5.77 14.63
C LYS A 57 -3.61 -6.68 13.48
N TYR A 58 -3.24 -6.28 12.25
CA TYR A 58 -3.34 -7.17 11.11
C TYR A 58 -2.34 -8.29 11.23
N LYS A 59 -2.74 -9.49 10.83
CA LYS A 59 -1.80 -10.59 10.65
C LYS A 59 -1.19 -10.43 9.27
N TRP A 60 0.00 -9.88 9.24
CA TRP A 60 0.67 -9.55 8.01
C TRP A 60 1.69 -10.63 7.68
N PRO A 61 1.66 -11.21 6.47
CA PRO A 61 2.66 -12.20 6.09
C PRO A 61 4.05 -11.57 6.11
N ARG A 62 4.98 -12.24 6.77
CA ARG A 62 6.36 -11.79 6.83
C ARG A 62 7.27 -12.91 6.38
N ASP A 63 8.50 -12.54 6.05
CA ASP A 63 9.49 -13.55 5.69
C ASP A 63 9.76 -14.47 6.85
N SER A 64 10.15 -15.70 6.54
CA SER A 64 10.34 -16.74 7.54
C SER A 64 11.39 -16.40 8.60
N ASN A 65 12.30 -15.51 8.31
CA ASN A 65 13.34 -15.12 9.25
C ASN A 65 12.99 -13.88 10.07
N GLU A 66 11.76 -13.50 10.07
CA GLU A 66 11.30 -12.35 10.85
C GLU A 66 10.55 -12.78 12.10
#